data_22437f7eb340a767c5efd50530b964a1
#
_entry.id   22437f7eb340a767c5efd50530b964a1
#
_cell.length_a   1.000
_cell.length_b   1.000
_cell.length_c   1.000
_cell.angle_alpha   90.00
_cell.angle_beta   90.00
_cell.angle_gamma   90.00
#
_symmetry.space_group_name_H-M   'P 1'
#
loop_
_entity.id
_entity.type
_entity.pdbx_description
1 polymer ?
#
loop_
_entity_poly.entity_id
_entity_poly.type
_entity_poly.pdbx_seq_one_letter_code
_entity_poly.pdbx_strand_id
1 'polypeptide(L)'
;MTKIEQAIEKWQSLQPLSHNDEMRLNRKFMLDFNYNSNHIEGNTLTYGQTEILLLLGRVIGDAPMKDFEEMKAHNVGLNMMEIEAQDAKPLTETFIRQLHQTLLREDYTVYRELPGGVQTSYTVHAGCYKTRPNSVITVTGERFEYASPEETPALMADLVAWFNAEEHSGQYTPAELAALFHYRYIRIHPFEDGNGRIARLLVNYILLRQGYPMVVVLSAKKQSYLKALGAADKNAGVVPSVGANATIDMVRPFADYMEKLIIEQVNLDMNFLQSNPLETWWYNGELVRRGDGWGDFEEARVAIVEWIEPYIAFIVSQYLIDLAHKQHLS
;
A
#
# COMPACT_ATOMS: atom_id res chain seq x y z
N MET A 1 16.89 -15.04 -20.37
CA MET A 1 15.87 -14.09 -19.88
C MET A 1 15.12 -14.72 -18.71
N THR A 2 15.16 -14.11 -17.58
CA THR A 2 14.44 -14.56 -16.37
C THR A 2 12.93 -14.32 -16.50
N LYS A 3 12.13 -14.91 -15.60
CA LYS A 3 10.66 -14.69 -15.62
C LYS A 3 10.29 -13.23 -15.38
N ILE A 4 11.03 -12.54 -14.52
CA ILE A 4 10.78 -11.12 -14.26
C ILE A 4 11.15 -10.26 -15.46
N GLU A 5 12.28 -10.51 -16.12
CA GLU A 5 12.65 -9.80 -17.35
C GLU A 5 11.58 -9.96 -18.44
N GLN A 6 11.02 -11.16 -18.61
CA GLN A 6 9.93 -11.42 -19.55
C GLN A 6 8.66 -10.66 -19.18
N ALA A 7 8.32 -10.59 -17.88
CA ALA A 7 7.16 -9.85 -17.41
C ALA A 7 7.33 -8.34 -17.64
N ILE A 8 8.50 -7.81 -17.32
CA ILE A 8 8.79 -6.37 -17.51
C ILE A 8 8.86 -5.98 -18.98
N GLU A 9 9.43 -6.81 -19.85
CA GLU A 9 9.40 -6.58 -21.30
C GLU A 9 7.96 -6.49 -21.82
N LYS A 10 7.08 -7.38 -21.38
CA LYS A 10 5.65 -7.31 -21.71
C LYS A 10 5.01 -6.03 -21.20
N TRP A 11 5.29 -5.63 -19.96
CA TRP A 11 4.78 -4.39 -19.38
C TRP A 11 5.24 -3.17 -20.20
N GLN A 12 6.54 -3.11 -20.53
CA GLN A 12 7.11 -2.03 -21.31
C GLN A 12 6.56 -1.98 -22.73
N SER A 13 6.22 -3.12 -23.34
CA SER A 13 5.61 -3.17 -24.67
C SER A 13 4.20 -2.57 -24.72
N LEU A 14 3.55 -2.41 -23.59
CA LEU A 14 2.23 -1.74 -23.47
C LEU A 14 2.38 -0.22 -23.37
N GLN A 15 3.56 0.29 -23.08
CA GLN A 15 3.78 1.72 -22.84
C GLN A 15 4.06 2.50 -24.15
N PRO A 16 3.56 3.76 -24.26
CA PRO A 16 2.61 4.39 -23.34
C PRO A 16 1.19 3.80 -23.49
N LEU A 17 0.50 3.65 -22.38
CA LEU A 17 -0.91 3.25 -22.37
C LEU A 17 -1.79 4.33 -23.05
N SER A 18 -2.94 3.91 -23.59
CA SER A 18 -3.97 4.88 -23.96
C SER A 18 -4.45 5.63 -22.72
N HIS A 19 -4.86 6.89 -22.87
CA HIS A 19 -5.38 7.69 -21.74
C HIS A 19 -6.52 6.98 -20.99
N ASN A 20 -7.40 6.28 -21.70
CA ASN A 20 -8.49 5.53 -21.08
C ASN A 20 -8.00 4.32 -20.29
N ASP A 21 -7.03 3.57 -20.82
CA ASP A 21 -6.46 2.42 -20.15
C ASP A 21 -5.64 2.83 -18.91
N GLU A 22 -4.89 3.92 -19.03
CA GLU A 22 -4.16 4.51 -17.91
C GLU A 22 -5.13 4.92 -16.78
N MET A 23 -6.19 5.63 -17.09
CA MET A 23 -7.21 6.01 -16.08
C MET A 23 -7.86 4.79 -15.42
N ARG A 24 -8.20 3.76 -16.21
CA ARG A 24 -8.81 2.53 -15.69
C ARG A 24 -7.84 1.79 -14.75
N LEU A 25 -6.58 1.66 -15.16
CA LEU A 25 -5.55 0.98 -14.39
C LEU A 25 -5.22 1.72 -13.09
N ASN A 26 -5.05 3.05 -13.17
CA ASN A 26 -4.79 3.89 -12.00
C ASN A 26 -5.94 3.85 -10.99
N ARG A 27 -7.20 3.88 -11.47
CA ARG A 27 -8.37 3.74 -10.60
C ARG A 27 -8.40 2.38 -9.89
N LYS A 28 -8.16 1.29 -10.64
CA LYS A 28 -8.05 -0.06 -10.09
C LYS A 28 -6.96 -0.12 -9.03
N PHE A 29 -5.77 0.34 -9.37
CA PHE A 29 -4.63 0.31 -8.45
C PHE A 29 -4.91 1.13 -7.18
N MET A 30 -5.42 2.34 -7.31
CA MET A 30 -5.77 3.21 -6.19
C MET A 30 -6.72 2.51 -5.21
N LEU A 31 -7.76 1.83 -5.70
CA LEU A 31 -8.71 1.11 -4.85
C LEU A 31 -8.05 -0.10 -4.18
N ASP A 32 -7.40 -0.96 -4.95
CA ASP A 32 -6.75 -2.18 -4.46
C ASP A 32 -5.65 -1.87 -3.44
N PHE A 33 -4.80 -0.89 -3.72
CA PHE A 33 -3.69 -0.53 -2.86
C PHE A 33 -4.17 0.06 -1.53
N ASN A 34 -5.08 1.04 -1.59
CA ASN A 34 -5.63 1.66 -0.38
C ASN A 34 -6.36 0.64 0.48
N TYR A 35 -7.23 -0.18 -0.10
CA TYR A 35 -7.95 -1.21 0.64
C TYR A 35 -6.99 -2.20 1.29
N ASN A 36 -6.13 -2.85 0.50
CA ASN A 36 -5.29 -3.93 1.02
C ASN A 36 -4.24 -3.43 2.00
N SER A 37 -3.57 -2.30 1.71
CA SER A 37 -2.53 -1.74 2.58
C SER A 37 -3.08 -1.35 3.95
N ASN A 38 -4.27 -0.76 4.03
CA ASN A 38 -4.91 -0.44 5.32
C ASN A 38 -5.47 -1.68 6.01
N HIS A 39 -6.04 -2.63 5.25
CA HIS A 39 -6.60 -3.86 5.82
C HIS A 39 -5.52 -4.77 6.43
N ILE A 40 -4.30 -4.77 5.91
CA ILE A 40 -3.14 -5.43 6.53
C ILE A 40 -2.90 -4.89 7.95
N GLU A 41 -3.12 -3.60 8.19
CA GLU A 41 -2.93 -2.94 9.48
C GLU A 41 -4.18 -2.97 10.37
N GLY A 42 -5.26 -3.62 9.92
CA GLY A 42 -6.46 -3.84 10.74
C GLY A 42 -7.60 -2.87 10.48
N ASN A 43 -7.55 -2.04 9.45
CA ASN A 43 -8.69 -1.24 9.00
C ASN A 43 -9.84 -2.16 8.60
N THR A 44 -11.07 -1.83 9.00
CA THR A 44 -12.23 -2.71 8.90
C THR A 44 -13.17 -2.39 7.74
N LEU A 45 -12.86 -1.37 6.92
CA LEU A 45 -13.69 -1.02 5.77
C LEU A 45 -13.74 -2.19 4.78
N THR A 46 -14.93 -2.48 4.28
CA THR A 46 -15.08 -3.40 3.15
C THR A 46 -14.54 -2.75 1.87
N TYR A 47 -14.29 -3.57 0.84
CA TYR A 47 -13.85 -3.06 -0.45
C TYR A 47 -14.86 -2.08 -1.05
N GLY A 48 -16.18 -2.38 -0.98
CA GLY A 48 -17.23 -1.49 -1.44
C GLY A 48 -17.30 -0.18 -0.67
N GLN A 49 -17.11 -0.20 0.66
CA GLN A 49 -17.03 1.03 1.46
C GLN A 49 -15.82 1.88 1.06
N THR A 50 -14.67 1.25 0.80
CA THR A 50 -13.47 1.93 0.30
C THR A 50 -13.72 2.56 -1.06
N GLU A 51 -14.37 1.86 -1.97
CA GLU A 51 -14.71 2.37 -3.30
C GLU A 51 -15.63 3.59 -3.22
N ILE A 52 -16.73 3.49 -2.47
CA ILE A 52 -17.67 4.61 -2.28
C ILE A 52 -17.00 5.81 -1.63
N LEU A 53 -16.14 5.56 -0.64
CA LEU A 53 -15.40 6.61 0.03
C LEU A 53 -14.44 7.35 -0.90
N LEU A 54 -13.61 6.60 -1.64
CA LEU A 54 -12.55 7.20 -2.45
C LEU A 54 -13.05 7.78 -3.76
N LEU A 55 -14.09 7.19 -4.36
CA LEU A 55 -14.63 7.67 -5.63
C LEU A 55 -15.73 8.73 -5.48
N LEU A 56 -16.55 8.64 -4.42
CA LEU A 56 -17.71 9.53 -4.23
C LEU A 56 -17.58 10.44 -3.01
N GLY A 57 -16.55 10.26 -2.19
CA GLY A 57 -16.34 11.02 -0.95
C GLY A 57 -17.37 10.74 0.15
N ARG A 58 -18.12 9.63 0.05
CA ARG A 58 -19.22 9.30 0.97
C ARG A 58 -18.84 8.25 1.98
N VAL A 59 -19.35 8.41 3.19
CA VAL A 59 -19.26 7.44 4.27
C VAL A 59 -20.56 6.63 4.29
N ILE A 60 -20.44 5.30 4.25
CA ILE A 60 -21.57 4.37 4.34
C ILE A 60 -21.28 3.26 5.34
N GLY A 61 -22.34 2.73 5.96
CA GLY A 61 -22.23 1.67 7.00
C GLY A 61 -21.73 2.21 8.34
N ASP A 62 -21.41 1.30 9.24
CA ASP A 62 -21.18 1.52 10.70
C ASP A 62 -19.72 1.27 11.09
N ALA A 63 -18.81 1.21 10.14
CA ALA A 63 -17.38 1.12 10.46
C ALA A 63 -16.92 2.34 11.28
N PRO A 64 -15.91 2.19 12.14
CA PRO A 64 -15.38 3.32 12.91
C PRO A 64 -14.98 4.49 12.03
N MET A 65 -15.29 5.72 12.40
CA MET A 65 -14.94 6.92 11.65
C MET A 65 -13.42 7.00 11.41
N LYS A 66 -12.64 6.55 12.38
CA LYS A 66 -11.18 6.45 12.25
C LYS A 66 -10.75 5.67 10.99
N ASP A 67 -11.44 4.58 10.66
CA ASP A 67 -11.08 3.74 9.52
C ASP A 67 -11.31 4.48 8.19
N PHE A 68 -12.38 5.28 8.09
CA PHE A 68 -12.62 6.16 6.94
C PHE A 68 -11.57 7.26 6.81
N GLU A 69 -11.18 7.84 7.93
CA GLU A 69 -10.15 8.89 7.98
C GLU A 69 -8.78 8.37 7.59
N GLU A 70 -8.38 7.21 8.10
CA GLU A 70 -7.13 6.52 7.73
C GLU A 70 -7.11 6.18 6.24
N MET A 71 -8.22 5.69 5.69
CA MET A 71 -8.33 5.36 4.27
C MET A 71 -8.15 6.59 3.38
N LYS A 72 -8.79 7.72 3.72
CA LYS A 72 -8.61 8.99 3.01
C LYS A 72 -7.18 9.51 3.10
N ALA A 73 -6.60 9.48 4.30
CA ALA A 73 -5.24 9.92 4.54
C ALA A 73 -4.22 9.08 3.75
N HIS A 74 -4.43 7.77 3.70
CA HIS A 74 -3.59 6.86 2.93
C HIS A 74 -3.67 7.15 1.42
N ASN A 75 -4.85 7.45 0.89
CA ASN A 75 -5.03 7.84 -0.51
C ASN A 75 -4.33 9.17 -0.83
N VAL A 76 -4.33 10.13 0.08
CA VAL A 76 -3.53 11.36 -0.08
C VAL A 76 -2.03 11.03 -0.11
N GLY A 77 -1.57 10.14 0.78
CA GLY A 77 -0.19 9.66 0.79
C GLY A 77 0.21 8.94 -0.50
N LEU A 78 -0.70 8.14 -1.08
CA LEU A 78 -0.49 7.51 -2.39
C LEU A 78 -0.28 8.56 -3.49
N ASN A 79 -1.16 9.55 -3.60
CA ASN A 79 -1.03 10.61 -4.60
C ASN A 79 0.25 11.44 -4.41
N MET A 80 0.64 11.73 -3.16
CA MET A 80 1.91 12.41 -2.86
C MET A 80 3.11 11.58 -3.33
N MET A 81 3.07 10.28 -3.10
CA MET A 81 4.14 9.35 -3.52
C MET A 81 4.24 9.27 -5.04
N GLU A 82 3.12 9.20 -5.75
CA GLU A 82 3.09 9.16 -7.23
C GLU A 82 3.66 10.45 -7.84
N ILE A 83 3.32 11.61 -7.28
CA ILE A 83 3.87 12.91 -7.72
C ILE A 83 5.39 12.97 -7.47
N GLU A 84 5.83 12.60 -6.27
CA GLU A 84 7.27 12.63 -5.92
C GLU A 84 8.08 11.64 -6.76
N ALA A 85 7.49 10.48 -7.10
CA ALA A 85 8.16 9.48 -7.94
C ALA A 85 8.42 9.98 -9.38
N GLN A 86 7.63 10.93 -9.88
CA GLN A 86 7.81 11.56 -11.19
C GLN A 86 8.88 12.65 -11.19
N ASP A 87 9.26 13.16 -10.01
CA ASP A 87 10.33 14.15 -9.88
C ASP A 87 11.69 13.46 -9.87
N ALA A 88 12.64 13.97 -10.66
CA ALA A 88 14.01 13.45 -10.72
C ALA A 88 14.85 13.75 -9.45
N LYS A 89 14.27 14.39 -8.43
CA LYS A 89 14.98 14.71 -7.20
C LYS A 89 15.30 13.47 -6.38
N PRO A 90 16.40 13.50 -5.61
CA PRO A 90 16.72 12.43 -4.68
C PRO A 90 15.64 12.27 -3.60
N LEU A 91 15.43 11.04 -3.13
CA LEU A 91 14.61 10.76 -1.96
C LEU A 91 15.17 11.49 -0.73
N THR A 92 14.29 12.03 0.11
CA THR A 92 14.67 12.73 1.32
C THR A 92 13.97 12.17 2.56
N GLU A 93 14.61 12.25 3.72
CA GLU A 93 13.96 11.94 5.00
C GLU A 93 12.75 12.86 5.25
N THR A 94 12.84 14.11 4.78
CA THR A 94 11.73 15.08 4.88
C THR A 94 10.49 14.56 4.18
N PHE A 95 10.63 14.02 2.97
CA PHE A 95 9.49 13.43 2.24
C PHE A 95 8.90 12.22 2.97
N ILE A 96 9.73 11.30 3.48
CA ILE A 96 9.28 10.14 4.26
C ILE A 96 8.49 10.60 5.50
N ARG A 97 8.98 11.63 6.20
CA ARG A 97 8.29 12.19 7.36
C ARG A 97 7.00 12.92 6.99
N GLN A 98 6.94 13.59 5.84
CA GLN A 98 5.71 14.19 5.32
C GLN A 98 4.67 13.13 4.96
N LEU A 99 5.06 12.00 4.33
CA LEU A 99 4.17 10.87 4.12
C LEU A 99 3.60 10.36 5.44
N HIS A 100 4.44 10.18 6.45
CA HIS A 100 4.00 9.75 7.78
C HIS A 100 3.03 10.76 8.42
N GLN A 101 3.35 12.05 8.35
CA GLN A 101 2.47 13.11 8.85
C GLN A 101 1.12 13.08 8.14
N THR A 102 1.10 12.87 6.83
CA THR A 102 -0.12 12.77 6.04
C THR A 102 -0.96 11.56 6.46
N LEU A 103 -0.34 10.39 6.68
CA LEU A 103 -1.03 9.17 7.08
C LEU A 103 -1.67 9.28 8.47
N LEU A 104 -0.98 9.89 9.41
CA LEU A 104 -1.47 10.03 10.79
C LEU A 104 -2.34 11.27 10.99
N ARG A 105 -2.19 12.30 10.13
CA ARG A 105 -2.89 13.59 10.14
C ARG A 105 -2.55 14.47 11.35
N GLU A 106 -2.61 13.92 12.56
CA GLU A 106 -2.40 14.62 13.82
C GLU A 106 -1.75 13.71 14.87
N ASP A 107 -1.19 14.32 15.89
CA ASP A 107 -0.69 13.61 17.05
C ASP A 107 -1.85 12.97 17.81
N TYR A 108 -1.66 11.78 18.34
CA TYR A 108 -2.67 11.12 19.16
C TYR A 108 -2.07 10.39 20.35
N THR A 109 -2.87 10.23 21.39
CA THR A 109 -2.45 9.55 22.62
C THR A 109 -2.93 8.10 22.63
N VAL A 110 -1.99 7.20 22.88
CA VAL A 110 -2.26 5.77 23.11
C VAL A 110 -2.31 5.52 24.61
N TYR A 111 -3.41 4.93 25.06
CA TYR A 111 -3.60 4.48 26.44
C TYR A 111 -3.35 2.99 26.53
N ARG A 112 -2.60 2.56 27.53
CA ARG A 112 -2.31 1.14 27.77
C ARG A 112 -2.47 0.83 29.26
N GLU A 113 -2.93 -0.39 29.54
CA GLU A 113 -2.92 -0.96 30.86
C GLU A 113 -1.74 -1.91 31.00
N LEU A 114 -0.88 -1.65 31.98
CA LEU A 114 0.25 -2.53 32.33
C LEU A 114 -0.21 -3.64 33.25
N PRO A 115 0.56 -4.76 33.37
CA PRO A 115 0.29 -5.78 34.37
C PRO A 115 0.13 -5.17 35.77
N GLY A 116 -0.96 -5.52 36.46
CA GLY A 116 -1.31 -4.94 37.75
C GLY A 116 -2.30 -3.77 37.68
N GLY A 117 -2.91 -3.46 36.54
CA GLY A 117 -3.96 -2.45 36.38
C GLY A 117 -3.44 -1.01 36.31
N VAL A 118 -2.13 -0.81 36.19
CA VAL A 118 -1.52 0.52 36.07
C VAL A 118 -1.76 1.10 34.68
N GLN A 119 -2.48 2.23 34.62
CA GLN A 119 -2.71 2.96 33.36
C GLN A 119 -1.46 3.75 32.99
N THR A 120 -1.08 3.68 31.72
CA THR A 120 -0.02 4.50 31.12
C THR A 120 -0.48 5.04 29.79
N SER A 121 0.10 6.14 29.36
CA SER A 121 -0.17 6.72 28.06
C SER A 121 1.10 7.29 27.42
N TYR A 122 1.09 7.41 26.11
CA TYR A 122 2.11 8.10 25.36
C TYR A 122 1.52 8.72 24.10
N THR A 123 2.17 9.77 23.61
CA THR A 123 1.74 10.46 22.40
C THR A 123 2.55 9.95 21.22
N VAL A 124 1.86 9.60 20.12
CA VAL A 124 2.44 9.34 18.81
C VAL A 124 2.44 10.65 18.04
N HIS A 125 3.62 11.07 17.61
CA HIS A 125 3.80 12.34 16.91
C HIS A 125 3.85 12.14 15.39
N ALA A 126 2.91 12.78 14.69
CA ALA A 126 2.84 12.75 13.24
C ALA A 126 4.08 13.42 12.59
N GLY A 127 4.74 12.73 11.66
CA GLY A 127 5.94 13.21 10.98
C GLY A 127 7.22 13.21 11.83
N CYS A 128 7.19 12.66 13.04
CA CYS A 128 8.35 12.60 13.92
C CYS A 128 8.84 11.16 14.08
N TYR A 129 10.16 10.97 14.11
CA TYR A 129 10.73 9.68 14.48
C TYR A 129 10.37 9.31 15.91
N LYS A 130 10.33 8.03 16.18
CA LYS A 130 9.98 7.49 17.49
C LYS A 130 10.87 8.05 18.61
N THR A 131 10.25 8.27 19.74
CA THR A 131 10.93 8.71 20.97
C THR A 131 11.06 7.58 21.99
N ARG A 132 10.45 6.43 21.69
CA ARG A 132 10.38 5.25 22.56
C ARG A 132 10.75 4.00 21.78
N PRO A 133 11.41 3.02 22.41
CA PRO A 133 11.63 1.72 21.80
C PRO A 133 10.30 1.08 21.38
N ASN A 134 10.23 0.62 20.14
CA ASN A 134 9.17 -0.21 19.66
C ASN A 134 9.70 -1.63 19.47
N SER A 135 9.12 -2.59 20.15
CA SER A 135 9.42 -4.01 20.03
C SER A 135 8.12 -4.77 19.87
N VAL A 136 8.17 -5.89 19.20
CA VAL A 136 7.04 -6.81 19.07
C VAL A 136 7.39 -8.13 19.76
N ILE A 137 6.38 -8.75 20.35
CA ILE A 137 6.51 -10.12 20.83
C ILE A 137 6.10 -11.03 19.69
N THR A 138 7.02 -11.89 19.26
CA THR A 138 6.79 -12.87 18.20
C THR A 138 5.75 -13.90 18.64
N VAL A 139 5.22 -14.67 17.69
CA VAL A 139 4.33 -15.81 18.00
C VAL A 139 5.00 -16.88 18.85
N THR A 140 6.34 -16.92 18.91
CA THR A 140 7.13 -17.81 19.78
C THR A 140 7.36 -17.24 21.18
N GLY A 141 6.87 -16.00 21.46
CA GLY A 141 7.04 -15.32 22.72
C GLY A 141 8.39 -14.61 22.87
N GLU A 142 9.23 -14.62 21.85
CA GLU A 142 10.50 -13.91 21.85
C GLU A 142 10.27 -12.41 21.55
N ARG A 143 11.07 -11.55 22.18
CA ARG A 143 11.05 -10.13 21.91
C ARG A 143 11.90 -9.82 20.67
N PHE A 144 11.26 -9.28 19.63
CA PHE A 144 11.95 -8.77 18.47
C PHE A 144 12.12 -7.26 18.62
N GLU A 145 13.36 -6.80 18.54
CA GLU A 145 13.72 -5.40 18.73
C GLU A 145 14.04 -4.75 17.38
N TYR A 146 13.54 -3.52 17.22
CA TYR A 146 13.92 -2.61 16.15
C TYR A 146 15.00 -1.65 16.64
N ALA A 147 15.57 -0.83 15.74
CA ALA A 147 16.54 0.19 16.11
C ALA A 147 16.02 1.05 17.28
N SER A 148 16.92 1.47 18.16
CA SER A 148 16.57 2.37 19.26
C SER A 148 16.16 3.76 18.74
N PRO A 149 15.45 4.58 19.53
CA PRO A 149 15.16 5.96 19.16
C PRO A 149 16.43 6.77 18.86
N GLU A 150 17.50 6.53 19.60
CA GLU A 150 18.78 7.22 19.47
C GLU A 150 19.51 6.87 18.16
N GLU A 151 19.41 5.60 17.72
CA GLU A 151 20.02 5.12 16.48
C GLU A 151 19.18 5.50 15.24
N THR A 152 17.88 5.66 15.41
CA THR A 152 16.93 5.83 14.30
C THR A 152 17.31 6.97 13.33
N PRO A 153 17.66 8.20 13.77
CA PRO A 153 18.00 9.28 12.84
C PRO A 153 19.22 8.96 11.97
N ALA A 154 20.28 8.40 12.55
CA ALA A 154 21.48 8.04 11.80
C ALA A 154 21.20 6.93 10.78
N LEU A 155 20.49 5.88 11.20
CA LEU A 155 20.14 4.75 10.31
C LEU A 155 19.20 5.16 9.18
N MET A 156 18.29 6.12 9.40
CA MET A 156 17.44 6.67 8.34
C MET A 156 18.23 7.53 7.35
N ALA A 157 19.15 8.35 7.83
CA ALA A 157 20.05 9.12 6.97
C ALA A 157 20.91 8.19 6.10
N ASP A 158 21.48 7.14 6.68
CA ASP A 158 22.26 6.14 5.97
C ASP A 158 21.43 5.38 4.94
N LEU A 159 20.19 4.98 5.27
CA LEU A 159 19.26 4.30 4.36
C LEU A 159 18.94 5.17 3.14
N VAL A 160 18.62 6.44 3.36
CA VAL A 160 18.29 7.38 2.28
C VAL A 160 19.50 7.68 1.42
N ALA A 161 20.68 7.90 2.03
CA ALA A 161 21.93 8.11 1.30
C ALA A 161 22.30 6.89 0.46
N TRP A 162 22.21 5.68 1.04
CA TRP A 162 22.41 4.43 0.32
C TRP A 162 21.47 4.28 -0.87
N PHE A 163 20.16 4.51 -0.68
CA PHE A 163 19.20 4.39 -1.76
C PHE A 163 19.54 5.34 -2.92
N ASN A 164 19.78 6.61 -2.62
CA ASN A 164 20.12 7.61 -3.63
C ASN A 164 21.43 7.29 -4.39
N ALA A 165 22.38 6.63 -3.75
CA ALA A 165 23.61 6.17 -4.39
C ALA A 165 23.36 4.96 -5.31
N GLU A 166 22.49 4.05 -4.88
CA GLU A 166 22.25 2.78 -5.57
C GLU A 166 21.15 2.84 -6.63
N GLU A 167 20.26 3.83 -6.59
CA GLU A 167 19.10 3.94 -7.46
C GLU A 167 19.45 3.80 -8.96
N HIS A 168 20.60 4.29 -9.37
CA HIS A 168 21.08 4.26 -10.75
C HIS A 168 22.44 3.55 -10.91
N SER A 169 22.93 2.88 -9.87
CA SER A 169 24.23 2.19 -9.91
C SER A 169 24.26 0.98 -10.83
N GLY A 170 23.09 0.35 -11.06
CA GLY A 170 22.98 -0.92 -11.76
C GLY A 170 23.42 -2.14 -10.94
N GLN A 171 23.75 -1.96 -9.65
CA GLN A 171 24.15 -3.05 -8.76
C GLN A 171 22.98 -3.96 -8.39
N TYR A 172 21.77 -3.40 -8.28
CA TYR A 172 20.55 -4.11 -7.91
C TYR A 172 19.52 -4.01 -9.02
N THR A 173 18.76 -5.08 -9.22
CA THR A 173 17.53 -4.97 -10.01
C THR A 173 16.52 -4.10 -9.26
N PRO A 174 15.55 -3.46 -9.94
CA PRO A 174 14.50 -2.68 -9.27
C PRO A 174 13.73 -3.46 -8.20
N ALA A 175 13.51 -4.75 -8.42
CA ALA A 175 12.87 -5.63 -7.44
C ALA A 175 13.75 -5.84 -6.20
N GLU A 176 15.05 -6.05 -6.38
CA GLU A 176 16.00 -6.19 -5.28
C GLU A 176 16.18 -4.89 -4.53
N LEU A 177 16.26 -3.75 -5.23
CA LEU A 177 16.37 -2.43 -4.62
C LEU A 177 15.16 -2.11 -3.74
N ALA A 178 13.95 -2.34 -4.26
CA ALA A 178 12.70 -2.16 -3.51
C ALA A 178 12.61 -3.10 -2.31
N ALA A 179 13.00 -4.36 -2.46
CA ALA A 179 13.02 -5.34 -1.37
C ALA A 179 14.02 -4.97 -0.27
N LEU A 180 15.24 -4.58 -0.65
CA LEU A 180 16.27 -4.14 0.30
C LEU A 180 15.85 -2.89 1.05
N PHE A 181 15.35 -1.88 0.35
CA PHE A 181 14.88 -0.65 0.98
C PHE A 181 13.77 -0.94 1.98
N HIS A 182 12.75 -1.69 1.55
CA HIS A 182 11.64 -2.08 2.40
C HIS A 182 12.11 -2.81 3.66
N TYR A 183 12.97 -3.82 3.48
CA TYR A 183 13.47 -4.62 4.60
C TYR A 183 14.28 -3.78 5.60
N ARG A 184 15.27 -3.01 5.11
CA ARG A 184 16.07 -2.13 5.95
C ARG A 184 15.22 -1.10 6.69
N TYR A 185 14.24 -0.50 6.01
CA TYR A 185 13.30 0.44 6.61
C TYR A 185 12.48 -0.21 7.73
N ILE A 186 11.95 -1.41 7.50
CA ILE A 186 11.20 -2.14 8.54
C ILE A 186 12.10 -2.52 9.72
N ARG A 187 13.37 -2.83 9.51
CA ARG A 187 14.32 -3.12 10.60
C ARG A 187 14.69 -1.88 11.41
N ILE A 188 14.71 -0.72 10.81
CA ILE A 188 14.82 0.57 11.52
C ILE A 188 13.54 0.87 12.28
N HIS A 189 12.38 0.67 11.65
CA HIS A 189 11.05 0.94 12.19
C HIS A 189 10.95 2.35 12.77
N PRO A 190 11.14 3.40 11.93
CA PRO A 190 11.50 4.74 12.42
C PRO A 190 10.40 5.46 13.17
N PHE A 191 9.15 5.08 12.99
CA PHE A 191 7.99 5.73 13.60
C PHE A 191 7.36 4.85 14.68
N GLU A 192 6.53 5.45 15.55
CA GLU A 192 5.79 4.71 16.58
C GLU A 192 4.58 3.95 16.01
N ASP A 193 4.04 4.40 14.88
CA ASP A 193 2.96 3.75 14.11
C ASP A 193 3.15 4.00 12.60
N GLY A 194 2.38 3.32 11.74
CA GLY A 194 2.32 3.56 10.30
C GLY A 194 3.49 3.04 9.46
N ASN A 195 4.50 2.39 10.06
CA ASN A 195 5.70 1.95 9.34
C ASN A 195 5.40 1.00 8.18
N GLY A 196 4.46 0.07 8.34
CA GLY A 196 4.08 -0.88 7.29
C GLY A 196 3.46 -0.18 6.09
N ARG A 197 2.57 0.78 6.31
CA ARG A 197 1.93 1.59 5.25
C ARG A 197 2.95 2.42 4.49
N ILE A 198 3.86 3.10 5.19
CA ILE A 198 4.96 3.86 4.59
C ILE A 198 5.89 2.95 3.79
N ALA A 199 6.28 1.80 4.32
CA ALA A 199 7.15 0.85 3.63
C ALA A 199 6.55 0.42 2.28
N ARG A 200 5.24 0.11 2.23
CA ARG A 200 4.55 -0.27 0.99
C ARG A 200 4.40 0.89 0.00
N LEU A 201 4.22 2.12 0.48
CA LEU A 201 4.28 3.32 -0.37
C LEU A 201 5.67 3.50 -0.98
N LEU A 202 6.73 3.36 -0.19
CA LEU A 202 8.11 3.53 -0.65
C LEU A 202 8.56 2.41 -1.61
N VAL A 203 8.04 1.19 -1.48
CA VAL A 203 8.21 0.15 -2.51
C VAL A 203 7.69 0.64 -3.86
N ASN A 204 6.47 1.17 -3.88
CA ASN A 204 5.86 1.66 -5.12
C ASN A 204 6.55 2.93 -5.65
N TYR A 205 7.03 3.81 -4.78
CA TYR A 205 7.90 4.92 -5.15
C TYR A 205 9.13 4.44 -5.94
N ILE A 206 9.82 3.43 -5.42
CA ILE A 206 11.03 2.88 -6.04
C ILE A 206 10.69 2.22 -7.38
N LEU A 207 9.65 1.40 -7.43
CA LEU A 207 9.24 0.69 -8.65
C LEU A 207 8.84 1.67 -9.77
N LEU A 208 8.05 2.71 -9.46
CA LEU A 208 7.65 3.74 -10.44
C LEU A 208 8.85 4.44 -11.03
N ARG A 209 9.81 4.87 -10.21
CA ARG A 209 11.03 5.57 -10.66
C ARG A 209 11.89 4.70 -11.59
N GLN A 210 11.77 3.38 -11.47
CA GLN A 210 12.50 2.41 -12.29
C GLN A 210 11.67 1.92 -13.51
N GLY A 211 10.50 2.53 -13.78
CA GLY A 211 9.63 2.15 -14.90
C GLY A 211 8.92 0.80 -14.73
N TYR A 212 8.85 0.31 -13.50
CA TYR A 212 8.13 -0.90 -13.13
C TYR A 212 6.69 -0.58 -12.76
N PRO A 213 5.75 -1.53 -12.91
CA PRO A 213 4.39 -1.35 -12.40
C PRO A 213 4.39 -1.26 -10.88
N MET A 214 3.46 -0.48 -10.34
CA MET A 214 3.16 -0.51 -8.91
C MET A 214 2.57 -1.87 -8.51
N VAL A 215 2.81 -2.29 -7.28
CA VAL A 215 2.37 -3.59 -6.76
C VAL A 215 1.44 -3.46 -5.56
N VAL A 216 0.54 -4.42 -5.41
CA VAL A 216 -0.36 -4.53 -4.26
C VAL A 216 -0.07 -5.81 -3.47
N VAL A 217 0.31 -5.66 -2.21
CA VAL A 217 0.32 -6.78 -1.27
C VAL A 217 -1.12 -7.03 -0.83
N LEU A 218 -1.74 -8.09 -1.33
CA LEU A 218 -3.12 -8.42 -0.98
C LEU A 218 -3.23 -8.79 0.51
N SER A 219 -4.22 -8.25 1.20
CA SER A 219 -4.48 -8.54 2.62
C SER A 219 -4.76 -10.03 2.86
N ALA A 220 -5.42 -10.70 1.92
CA ALA A 220 -5.62 -12.16 1.93
C ALA A 220 -4.30 -12.94 1.87
N LYS A 221 -3.23 -12.36 1.33
CA LYS A 221 -1.87 -12.96 1.26
C LYS A 221 -0.93 -12.43 2.34
N LYS A 222 -1.41 -11.70 3.37
CA LYS A 222 -0.62 -11.14 4.47
C LYS A 222 0.36 -12.15 5.07
N GLN A 223 -0.07 -13.40 5.28
CA GLN A 223 0.78 -14.44 5.86
C GLN A 223 2.00 -14.78 4.99
N SER A 224 1.84 -14.79 3.67
CA SER A 224 2.96 -15.05 2.74
C SER A 224 3.97 -13.90 2.76
N TYR A 225 3.49 -12.66 2.81
CA TYR A 225 4.29 -11.46 2.97
C TYR A 225 5.11 -11.46 4.27
N LEU A 226 4.46 -11.72 5.40
CA LEU A 226 5.12 -11.80 6.71
C LEU A 226 6.09 -12.99 6.79
N LYS A 227 5.77 -14.13 6.17
CA LYS A 227 6.65 -15.29 6.11
C LYS A 227 7.95 -14.97 5.34
N ALA A 228 7.86 -14.24 4.24
CA ALA A 228 9.04 -13.83 3.47
C ALA A 228 9.93 -12.88 4.26
N LEU A 229 9.34 -11.90 4.98
CA LEU A 229 10.07 -11.02 5.90
C LEU A 229 10.73 -11.81 7.04
N GLY A 230 10.00 -12.70 7.69
CA GLY A 230 10.54 -13.53 8.78
C GLY A 230 11.64 -14.51 8.32
N ALA A 231 11.65 -14.91 7.04
CA ALA A 231 12.75 -15.69 6.49
C ALA A 231 14.01 -14.83 6.30
N ALA A 232 13.86 -13.58 5.86
CA ALA A 232 14.97 -12.62 5.81
C ALA A 232 15.48 -12.27 7.22
N ASP A 233 14.61 -12.15 8.23
CA ASP A 233 15.00 -11.92 9.62
C ASP A 233 15.88 -13.03 10.17
N LYS A 234 15.60 -14.29 9.81
CA LYS A 234 16.46 -15.43 10.22
C LYS A 234 17.86 -15.34 9.65
N ASN A 235 18.00 -14.81 8.42
CA ASN A 235 19.30 -14.64 7.78
C ASN A 235 20.07 -13.44 8.34
N ALA A 236 19.38 -12.32 8.58
CA ALA A 236 19.99 -11.09 9.11
C ALA A 236 20.23 -11.13 10.62
N GLY A 237 19.55 -12.04 11.34
CA GLY A 237 19.63 -12.15 12.80
C GLY A 237 18.87 -11.03 13.53
N VAL A 238 18.98 -11.04 14.86
CA VAL A 238 18.18 -10.21 15.77
C VAL A 238 18.71 -8.78 15.95
N VAL A 239 19.97 -8.52 15.60
CA VAL A 239 20.60 -7.21 15.82
C VAL A 239 19.99 -6.16 14.89
N PRO A 240 19.37 -5.08 15.42
CA PRO A 240 18.68 -4.09 14.61
C PRO A 240 19.58 -3.41 13.58
N SER A 241 20.78 -2.97 13.96
CA SER A 241 21.72 -2.29 13.05
C SER A 241 22.23 -3.20 11.93
N VAL A 242 22.36 -4.52 12.16
CA VAL A 242 22.67 -5.49 11.09
C VAL A 242 21.52 -5.57 10.10
N GLY A 243 20.28 -5.64 10.60
CA GLY A 243 19.09 -5.66 9.74
C GLY A 243 18.88 -4.36 8.95
N ALA A 244 19.18 -3.21 9.57
CA ALA A 244 19.13 -1.90 8.91
C ALA A 244 20.20 -1.76 7.79
N ASN A 245 21.25 -2.57 7.81
CA ASN A 245 22.32 -2.63 6.80
C ASN A 245 22.38 -3.99 6.09
N ALA A 246 21.28 -4.76 6.08
CA ALA A 246 21.23 -6.09 5.50
C ALA A 246 21.66 -6.10 4.03
N THR A 247 22.38 -7.15 3.63
CA THR A 247 22.78 -7.39 2.24
C THR A 247 21.67 -8.10 1.46
N ILE A 248 21.78 -8.10 0.14
CA ILE A 248 20.80 -8.80 -0.72
C ILE A 248 20.72 -10.29 -0.41
N ASP A 249 21.83 -10.93 -0.06
CA ASP A 249 21.85 -12.37 0.28
C ASP A 249 21.06 -12.66 1.56
N MET A 250 21.12 -11.77 2.56
CA MET A 250 20.29 -11.87 3.76
C MET A 250 18.80 -11.68 3.43
N VAL A 251 18.49 -10.77 2.53
CA VAL A 251 17.11 -10.40 2.15
C VAL A 251 16.58 -11.23 0.99
N ARG A 252 17.36 -12.16 0.45
CA ARG A 252 16.97 -12.98 -0.73
C ARG A 252 15.57 -13.57 -0.65
N PRO A 253 15.11 -14.16 0.46
CA PRO A 253 13.73 -14.68 0.53
C PRO A 253 12.64 -13.63 0.32
N PHE A 254 12.91 -12.39 0.74
CA PHE A 254 11.97 -11.28 0.54
C PHE A 254 12.11 -10.64 -0.86
N ALA A 255 13.32 -10.64 -1.44
CA ALA A 255 13.54 -10.22 -2.82
C ALA A 255 12.84 -11.17 -3.80
N ASP A 256 12.93 -12.49 -3.58
CA ASP A 256 12.22 -13.49 -4.38
C ASP A 256 10.68 -13.34 -4.27
N TYR A 257 10.19 -12.99 -3.09
CA TYR A 257 8.78 -12.65 -2.90
C TYR A 257 8.39 -11.39 -3.71
N MET A 258 9.23 -10.35 -3.69
CA MET A 258 9.00 -9.11 -4.44
C MET A 258 8.99 -9.36 -5.96
N GLU A 259 9.94 -10.13 -6.48
CA GLU A 259 9.94 -10.51 -7.90
C GLU A 259 8.66 -11.24 -8.30
N LYS A 260 8.23 -12.21 -7.48
CA LYS A 260 6.98 -12.93 -7.72
C LYS A 260 5.78 -12.01 -7.70
N LEU A 261 5.73 -11.08 -6.74
CA LEU A 261 4.64 -10.09 -6.61
C LEU A 261 4.57 -9.20 -7.87
N ILE A 262 5.71 -8.74 -8.38
CA ILE A 262 5.78 -7.93 -9.61
C ILE A 262 5.28 -8.74 -10.82
N ILE A 263 5.71 -9.98 -10.97
CA ILE A 263 5.26 -10.85 -12.06
C ILE A 263 3.75 -11.08 -12.00
N GLU A 264 3.22 -11.38 -10.82
CA GLU A 264 1.78 -11.55 -10.60
C GLU A 264 1.02 -10.27 -10.96
N GLN A 265 1.52 -9.09 -10.54
CA GLN A 265 0.90 -7.81 -10.83
C GLN A 265 0.88 -7.50 -12.34
N VAL A 266 1.99 -7.68 -13.05
CA VAL A 266 2.04 -7.50 -14.50
C VAL A 266 0.98 -8.36 -15.20
N ASN A 267 0.88 -9.63 -14.83
CA ASN A 267 -0.11 -10.53 -15.43
C ASN A 267 -1.56 -10.09 -15.13
N LEU A 268 -1.82 -9.64 -13.92
CA LEU A 268 -3.13 -9.11 -13.53
C LEU A 268 -3.48 -7.85 -14.31
N ASP A 269 -2.55 -6.92 -14.46
CA ASP A 269 -2.77 -5.66 -15.16
C ASP A 269 -2.96 -5.88 -16.66
N MET A 270 -2.19 -6.78 -17.26
CA MET A 270 -2.40 -7.18 -18.66
C MET A 270 -3.78 -7.81 -18.89
N ASN A 271 -4.19 -8.74 -18.04
CA ASN A 271 -5.51 -9.36 -18.12
C ASN A 271 -6.62 -8.32 -17.96
N PHE A 272 -6.45 -7.37 -17.04
CA PHE A 272 -7.39 -6.28 -16.82
C PHE A 272 -7.51 -5.37 -18.06
N LEU A 273 -6.39 -4.98 -18.66
CA LEU A 273 -6.36 -4.13 -19.85
C LEU A 273 -6.96 -4.82 -21.09
N GLN A 274 -6.78 -6.13 -21.21
CA GLN A 274 -7.35 -6.94 -22.30
C GLN A 274 -8.82 -7.30 -22.08
N SER A 275 -9.35 -7.09 -20.87
CA SER A 275 -10.71 -7.45 -20.53
C SER A 275 -11.72 -6.47 -21.15
N ASN A 276 -12.87 -7.00 -21.61
CA ASN A 276 -14.00 -6.18 -22.04
C ASN A 276 -14.65 -5.54 -20.80
N PRO A 277 -14.64 -4.20 -20.66
CA PRO A 277 -15.22 -3.54 -19.48
C PRO A 277 -16.73 -3.72 -19.32
N LEU A 278 -17.43 -4.21 -20.36
CA LEU A 278 -18.87 -4.53 -20.31
C LEU A 278 -19.15 -5.95 -19.81
N GLU A 279 -18.14 -6.83 -19.80
CA GLU A 279 -18.29 -8.26 -19.45
C GLU A 279 -17.48 -8.64 -18.21
N THR A 280 -16.62 -7.75 -17.74
CA THR A 280 -15.68 -8.00 -16.65
C THR A 280 -15.65 -6.82 -15.69
N TRP A 281 -15.49 -7.09 -14.42
CA TRP A 281 -15.23 -6.07 -13.40
C TRP A 281 -14.11 -6.53 -12.47
N TRP A 282 -13.52 -5.58 -11.80
CA TRP A 282 -12.47 -5.80 -10.84
C TRP A 282 -13.02 -5.73 -9.42
N TYR A 283 -12.69 -6.71 -8.61
CA TYR A 283 -13.10 -6.76 -7.22
C TYR A 283 -11.99 -7.36 -6.36
N ASN A 284 -11.51 -6.59 -5.39
CA ASN A 284 -10.54 -7.01 -4.37
C ASN A 284 -9.36 -7.84 -4.91
N GLY A 285 -8.68 -7.36 -5.93
CA GLY A 285 -7.50 -8.01 -6.50
C GLY A 285 -7.81 -9.15 -7.49
N GLU A 286 -9.09 -9.36 -7.85
CA GLU A 286 -9.49 -10.39 -8.81
C GLU A 286 -10.29 -9.81 -9.98
N LEU A 287 -10.06 -10.33 -11.18
CA LEU A 287 -10.86 -10.03 -12.36
C LEU A 287 -12.03 -11.00 -12.40
N VAL A 288 -13.24 -10.48 -12.25
CA VAL A 288 -14.48 -11.26 -12.29
C VAL A 288 -15.10 -11.13 -13.69
N ARG A 289 -15.46 -12.26 -14.32
CA ARG A 289 -16.12 -12.32 -15.62
C ARG A 289 -17.59 -12.67 -15.46
N ARG A 290 -18.42 -12.13 -16.35
CA ARG A 290 -19.81 -12.54 -16.45
C ARG A 290 -19.90 -14.02 -16.80
N GLY A 291 -20.36 -14.88 -15.86
CA GLY A 291 -20.47 -16.34 -16.03
C GLY A 291 -19.40 -17.17 -15.34
N ASP A 292 -18.36 -16.59 -14.77
CA ASP A 292 -17.46 -17.31 -13.87
C ASP A 292 -18.25 -17.59 -12.58
N GLY A 293 -18.64 -18.88 -12.41
CA GLY A 293 -19.51 -19.42 -11.39
C GLY A 293 -19.42 -18.80 -10.00
N TRP A 294 -20.04 -17.69 -9.83
CA TRP A 294 -20.56 -17.31 -8.55
C TRP A 294 -21.68 -18.30 -8.26
N GLY A 295 -21.48 -19.14 -7.30
CA GLY A 295 -22.28 -20.32 -7.00
C GLY A 295 -23.74 -20.06 -6.67
N ASP A 296 -24.22 -18.82 -6.67
CA ASP A 296 -25.60 -18.47 -6.78
C ASP A 296 -25.73 -17.06 -7.38
N PHE A 297 -26.09 -17.03 -8.66
CA PHE A 297 -26.32 -15.80 -9.42
C PHE A 297 -27.35 -14.88 -8.74
N GLU A 298 -28.23 -15.42 -7.91
CA GLU A 298 -29.21 -14.66 -7.14
C GLU A 298 -28.59 -13.95 -5.94
N GLU A 299 -27.66 -14.54 -5.20
CA GLU A 299 -26.96 -13.85 -4.12
C GLU A 299 -26.05 -12.74 -4.64
N ALA A 300 -25.34 -12.99 -5.75
CA ALA A 300 -24.55 -11.95 -6.43
C ALA A 300 -25.44 -10.86 -7.02
N ARG A 301 -26.60 -11.21 -7.58
CA ARG A 301 -27.59 -10.25 -8.10
C ARG A 301 -28.19 -9.40 -6.99
N VAL A 302 -28.53 -9.98 -5.85
CA VAL A 302 -29.04 -9.26 -4.68
C VAL A 302 -27.96 -8.34 -4.13
N ALA A 303 -26.73 -8.80 -3.97
CA ALA A 303 -25.62 -7.96 -3.53
C ALA A 303 -25.30 -6.81 -4.52
N ILE A 304 -25.36 -7.08 -5.84
CA ILE A 304 -25.15 -6.07 -6.88
C ILE A 304 -26.34 -5.13 -6.95
N VAL A 305 -27.58 -5.59 -6.83
CA VAL A 305 -28.78 -4.74 -6.86
C VAL A 305 -28.88 -3.91 -5.58
N GLU A 306 -28.66 -4.49 -4.41
CA GLU A 306 -28.57 -3.73 -3.14
C GLU A 306 -27.45 -2.73 -3.16
N TRP A 307 -26.37 -3.02 -3.91
CA TRP A 307 -25.22 -2.14 -4.06
C TRP A 307 -25.42 -1.08 -5.16
N ILE A 308 -26.09 -1.39 -6.28
CA ILE A 308 -26.30 -0.52 -7.44
C ILE A 308 -27.58 0.33 -7.30
N GLU A 309 -28.65 -0.15 -6.66
CA GLU A 309 -29.89 0.62 -6.52
C GLU A 309 -29.69 2.01 -5.91
N PRO A 310 -28.91 2.19 -4.81
CA PRO A 310 -28.59 3.52 -4.31
C PRO A 310 -27.79 4.37 -5.30
N TYR A 311 -26.97 3.74 -6.14
CA TYR A 311 -26.16 4.41 -7.15
C TYR A 311 -26.97 4.90 -8.34
N ILE A 312 -27.83 4.05 -8.88
CA ILE A 312 -28.72 4.41 -9.99
C ILE A 312 -29.68 5.50 -9.53
N ALA A 313 -30.25 5.36 -8.35
CA ALA A 313 -31.13 6.38 -7.78
C ALA A 313 -30.40 7.72 -7.59
N PHE A 314 -29.13 7.68 -7.19
CA PHE A 314 -28.32 8.89 -7.02
C PHE A 314 -27.89 9.51 -8.35
N ILE A 315 -27.38 8.73 -9.31
CA ILE A 315 -26.98 9.22 -10.64
C ILE A 315 -28.20 9.82 -11.35
N VAL A 316 -29.36 9.15 -11.27
CA VAL A 316 -30.60 9.63 -11.85
C VAL A 316 -31.08 10.91 -11.15
N SER A 317 -30.97 11.00 -9.81
CA SER A 317 -31.36 12.21 -9.09
C SER A 317 -30.44 13.39 -9.39
N GLN A 318 -29.09 13.18 -9.49
CA GLN A 318 -28.16 14.24 -9.89
C GLN A 318 -28.38 14.68 -11.33
N TYR A 319 -28.62 13.74 -12.24
CA TYR A 319 -28.93 14.05 -13.63
C TYR A 319 -30.23 14.85 -13.77
N LEU A 320 -31.27 14.53 -12.99
CA LEU A 320 -32.52 15.27 -12.94
C LEU A 320 -32.38 16.68 -12.33
N ILE A 321 -31.53 16.82 -11.30
CA ILE A 321 -31.16 18.12 -10.69
C ILE A 321 -30.43 19.00 -11.70
N ASP A 322 -29.44 18.44 -12.41
CA ASP A 322 -28.71 19.18 -13.46
C ASP A 322 -29.57 19.57 -14.63
N LEU A 323 -30.53 18.72 -15.02
CA LEU A 323 -31.55 19.03 -16.04
C LEU A 323 -32.49 20.16 -15.59
N ALA A 324 -32.94 20.13 -14.33
CA ALA A 324 -33.81 21.18 -13.78
C ALA A 324 -33.06 22.52 -13.70
N HIS A 325 -31.78 22.52 -13.31
CA HIS A 325 -30.95 23.74 -13.32
C HIS A 325 -30.71 24.30 -14.72
N LYS A 326 -30.56 23.46 -15.74
CA LYS A 326 -30.41 23.89 -17.13
C LYS A 326 -31.69 24.46 -17.71
N GLN A 327 -32.85 23.99 -17.26
CA GLN A 327 -34.15 24.51 -17.69
C GLN A 327 -34.56 25.81 -17.00
N HIS A 328 -33.99 26.15 -15.84
CA HIS A 328 -34.22 27.44 -15.17
C HIS A 328 -33.26 28.55 -15.61
N LEU A 329 -32.30 28.27 -16.49
CA LEU A 329 -31.32 29.20 -17.06
C LEU A 329 -31.64 29.53 -18.56
N SER A 330 -32.70 29.01 -19.09
CA SER A 330 -33.27 29.33 -20.40
C SER A 330 -34.60 30.10 -20.20
#